data_cb1b4af774e7f16136b76e2edabd04f3
#
_entry.id   cb1b4af774e7f16136b76e2edabd04f3
#
_cell.length_a   1.000
_cell.length_b   1.000
_cell.length_c   1.000
_cell.angle_alpha   90.00
_cell.angle_beta   90.00
_cell.angle_gamma   90.00
#
_symmetry.space_group_name_H-M   'P 1'
#
loop_
_entity.id
_entity.type
_entity.pdbx_description
1 polymer ?
#
loop_
_entity_poly.entity_id
_entity_poly.type
_entity_poly.pdbx_seq_one_letter_code
_entity_poly.pdbx_strand_id
1 'polypeptide(L)'
;ERNLTLAMMSMSCVTASILGAYIEMMPGQYILTAVPINIINALIATSMLNPVSISAEEDTIEKVGATDNGKKEPFFSFLGDSILGAGKLILIIVANVVAFVALAALIDKVLALFWKPLSLESILGVIMFPFSWLLGLPVNQAWDLAQNMGMKLVTNEFVVMGKVTADIAHYPEHLKAVLTVFVTSFANFGTLGMIIGAFKGLANKEDNDYIASNIGYLLLSGILVSLLSAAFVGLFVW
;
A
#
# COMPACT_ATOMS: atom_id res chain seq x y z
N GLU A 1 14.13 -15.72 -3.75
CA GLU A 1 14.38 -14.59 -2.80
C GLU A 1 14.22 -13.23 -3.47
N ARG A 2 14.80 -12.97 -4.66
CA ARG A 2 14.65 -11.70 -5.40
C ARG A 2 13.18 -11.35 -5.68
N ASN A 3 12.43 -12.31 -6.20
CA ASN A 3 11.01 -12.10 -6.51
C ASN A 3 10.20 -11.78 -5.25
N LEU A 4 10.58 -12.34 -4.09
CA LEU A 4 9.99 -11.96 -2.81
C LEU A 4 10.31 -10.49 -2.45
N THR A 5 11.57 -10.06 -2.62
CA THR A 5 11.96 -8.65 -2.37
C THR A 5 11.16 -7.70 -3.27
N LEU A 6 11.01 -8.01 -4.56
CA LEU A 6 10.21 -7.20 -5.49
C LEU A 6 8.74 -7.16 -5.09
N ALA A 7 8.17 -8.29 -4.66
CA ALA A 7 6.80 -8.37 -4.16
C ALA A 7 6.62 -7.54 -2.88
N MET A 8 7.58 -7.58 -1.95
CA MET A 8 7.58 -6.78 -0.74
C MET A 8 7.65 -5.27 -1.05
N MET A 9 8.49 -4.84 -1.99
CA MET A 9 8.55 -3.44 -2.44
C MET A 9 7.23 -2.99 -3.04
N SER A 10 6.57 -3.85 -3.81
CA SER A 10 5.29 -3.56 -4.46
C SER A 10 4.14 -3.31 -3.47
N MET A 11 4.26 -3.78 -2.22
CA MET A 11 3.24 -3.57 -1.18
C MET A 11 3.09 -2.11 -0.73
N SER A 12 4.10 -1.28 -0.92
CA SER A 12 4.10 0.10 -0.42
C SER A 12 4.17 1.15 -1.52
N CYS A 13 4.59 0.78 -2.72
CA CYS A 13 4.74 1.70 -3.83
C CYS A 13 3.42 1.88 -4.59
N VAL A 14 3.06 3.13 -4.85
CA VAL A 14 1.89 3.49 -5.67
C VAL A 14 2.32 3.91 -7.07
N THR A 15 1.48 3.64 -8.06
CA THR A 15 1.74 4.05 -9.44
C THR A 15 1.42 5.53 -9.65
N ALA A 16 2.16 6.20 -10.55
CA ALA A 16 1.91 7.61 -10.86
C ALA A 16 0.48 7.87 -11.40
N SER A 17 -0.12 6.88 -12.06
CA SER A 17 -1.47 6.99 -12.61
C SER A 17 -2.58 7.15 -11.57
N ILE A 18 -2.36 6.66 -10.33
CA ILE A 18 -3.37 6.75 -9.26
C ILE A 18 -3.28 8.05 -8.47
N LEU A 19 -2.18 8.80 -8.61
CA LEU A 19 -1.93 10.03 -7.85
C LEU A 19 -3.00 11.09 -8.05
N GLY A 20 -3.54 11.21 -9.27
CA GLY A 20 -4.62 12.13 -9.57
C GLY A 20 -5.85 11.89 -8.69
N ALA A 21 -6.26 10.63 -8.54
CA ALA A 21 -7.38 10.26 -7.68
C ALA A 21 -7.11 10.55 -6.20
N TYR A 22 -5.88 10.33 -5.74
CA TYR A 22 -5.52 10.61 -4.35
C TYR A 22 -5.51 12.12 -4.04
N ILE A 23 -5.00 12.94 -4.95
CA ILE A 23 -4.94 14.40 -4.79
C ILE A 23 -6.33 15.04 -4.72
N GLU A 24 -7.33 14.44 -5.38
CA GLU A 24 -8.73 14.85 -5.26
C GLU A 24 -9.35 14.56 -3.88
N MET A 25 -8.79 13.61 -3.16
CA MET A 25 -9.33 13.15 -1.87
C MET A 25 -8.55 13.65 -0.66
N MET A 26 -7.25 13.88 -0.82
CA MET A 26 -6.31 14.19 0.27
C MET A 26 -5.38 15.34 -0.13
N PRO A 27 -4.74 16.03 0.84
CA PRO A 27 -3.84 17.14 0.55
C PRO A 27 -2.69 16.74 -0.37
N GLY A 28 -2.67 17.29 -1.59
CA GLY A 28 -1.76 16.90 -2.67
C GLY A 28 -0.29 17.04 -2.32
N GLN A 29 0.08 18.03 -1.51
CA GLN A 29 1.46 18.22 -1.05
C GLN A 29 2.00 17.01 -0.29
N TYR A 30 1.20 16.38 0.57
CA TYR A 30 1.61 15.21 1.34
C TYR A 30 1.57 13.92 0.50
N ILE A 31 0.63 13.82 -0.46
CA ILE A 31 0.61 12.74 -1.45
C ILE A 31 1.90 12.74 -2.28
N LEU A 32 2.26 13.89 -2.85
CA LEU A 32 3.46 14.02 -3.67
C LEU A 32 4.75 13.79 -2.88
N THR A 33 4.76 14.16 -1.59
CA THR A 33 5.89 13.90 -0.69
C THR A 33 5.98 12.41 -0.33
N ALA A 34 4.84 11.73 -0.13
CA ALA A 34 4.81 10.33 0.25
C ALA A 34 5.44 9.41 -0.79
N VAL A 35 5.24 9.69 -2.09
CA VAL A 35 5.70 8.81 -3.17
C VAL A 35 7.21 8.57 -3.15
N PRO A 36 8.09 9.58 -3.23
CA PRO A 36 9.54 9.35 -3.21
C PRO A 36 10.01 8.78 -1.87
N ILE A 37 9.40 9.19 -0.75
CA ILE A 37 9.75 8.67 0.58
C ILE A 37 9.37 7.19 0.69
N ASN A 38 8.21 6.77 0.19
CA ASN A 38 7.81 5.37 0.16
C ASN A 38 8.78 4.52 -0.66
N ILE A 39 9.27 5.00 -1.80
CA ILE A 39 10.24 4.27 -2.63
C ILE A 39 11.54 4.04 -1.84
N ILE A 40 12.09 5.08 -1.21
CA ILE A 40 13.33 4.97 -0.42
C ILE A 40 13.12 4.03 0.78
N ASN A 41 12.03 4.21 1.51
CA ASN A 41 11.72 3.37 2.66
C ASN A 41 11.41 1.92 2.27
N ALA A 42 10.84 1.69 1.08
CA ALA A 42 10.64 0.33 0.56
C ALA A 42 11.98 -0.38 0.32
N LEU A 43 12.95 0.30 -0.26
CA LEU A 43 14.31 -0.23 -0.41
C LEU A 43 14.94 -0.57 0.95
N ILE A 44 14.85 0.35 1.92
CA ILE A 44 15.41 0.15 3.26
C ILE A 44 14.72 -1.03 3.96
N ALA A 45 13.40 -0.99 4.08
CA ALA A 45 12.65 -2.00 4.83
C ALA A 45 12.80 -3.40 4.22
N THR A 46 12.72 -3.51 2.89
CA THR A 46 12.87 -4.81 2.23
C THR A 46 14.29 -5.35 2.31
N SER A 47 15.32 -4.51 2.20
CA SER A 47 16.72 -4.91 2.37
C SER A 47 17.03 -5.39 3.79
N MET A 48 16.33 -4.86 4.79
CA MET A 48 16.47 -5.29 6.18
C MET A 48 15.73 -6.60 6.46
N LEU A 49 14.53 -6.77 5.90
CA LEU A 49 13.68 -7.95 6.13
C LEU A 49 14.12 -9.15 5.29
N ASN A 50 14.56 -8.92 4.09
CA ASN A 50 14.97 -9.95 3.14
C ASN A 50 16.25 -9.50 2.40
N PRO A 51 17.43 -9.58 3.05
CA PRO A 51 18.69 -9.18 2.43
C PRO A 51 19.06 -10.13 1.29
N VAL A 52 19.13 -9.61 0.07
CA VAL A 52 19.50 -10.35 -1.14
C VAL A 52 20.81 -9.79 -1.68
N SER A 53 21.77 -10.68 -1.90
CA SER A 53 23.02 -10.32 -2.59
C SER A 53 22.81 -10.40 -4.10
N ILE A 54 23.13 -9.32 -4.81
CA ILE A 54 23.10 -9.24 -6.27
C ILE A 54 24.53 -9.15 -6.76
N SER A 55 24.91 -10.01 -7.72
CA SER A 55 26.23 -9.93 -8.34
C SER A 55 26.33 -8.69 -9.26
N ALA A 56 27.53 -8.15 -9.45
CA ALA A 56 27.73 -7.00 -10.34
C ALA A 56 27.33 -7.27 -11.80
N GLU A 57 27.34 -8.54 -12.22
CA GLU A 57 26.92 -8.97 -13.56
C GLU A 57 25.40 -8.93 -13.73
N GLU A 58 24.67 -9.06 -12.64
CA GLU A 58 23.20 -9.08 -12.59
C GLU A 58 22.61 -7.70 -12.26
N ASP A 59 23.44 -6.75 -11.81
CA ASP A 59 23.04 -5.35 -11.55
C ASP A 59 22.99 -4.58 -12.88
N THR A 60 22.02 -4.94 -13.70
CA THR A 60 21.79 -4.33 -15.01
C THR A 60 20.42 -3.66 -15.06
N ILE A 61 20.38 -2.47 -15.65
CA ILE A 61 19.10 -1.80 -15.95
C ILE A 61 18.57 -2.38 -17.26
N GLU A 62 17.53 -3.22 -17.18
CA GLU A 62 16.80 -3.64 -18.35
C GLU A 62 16.16 -2.45 -19.06
N LYS A 63 16.27 -2.38 -20.40
CA LYS A 63 15.63 -1.33 -21.19
C LYS A 63 14.12 -1.57 -21.20
N VAL A 64 13.40 -0.80 -20.41
CA VAL A 64 11.93 -0.82 -20.37
C VAL A 64 11.37 -0.55 -21.78
N GLY A 65 10.49 -1.42 -22.27
CA GLY A 65 9.82 -1.29 -23.57
C GLY A 65 10.59 -1.84 -24.77
N ALA A 66 11.65 -2.64 -24.57
CA ALA A 66 12.24 -3.42 -25.62
C ALA A 66 11.53 -4.79 -25.71
N THR A 67 11.06 -5.16 -26.91
CA THR A 67 10.67 -6.54 -27.20
C THR A 67 11.94 -7.43 -27.22
N ASP A 68 11.76 -8.76 -27.05
CA ASP A 68 12.87 -9.77 -27.06
C ASP A 68 13.88 -9.61 -28.23
N ASN A 69 13.49 -8.92 -29.29
CA ASN A 69 14.32 -8.63 -30.46
C ASN A 69 14.90 -7.20 -30.49
N GLY A 70 14.86 -6.45 -29.40
CA GLY A 70 15.39 -5.08 -29.32
C GLY A 70 14.68 -4.02 -30.19
N LYS A 71 13.56 -4.38 -30.82
CA LYS A 71 12.73 -3.44 -31.60
C LYS A 71 11.70 -2.79 -30.68
N LYS A 72 11.55 -1.47 -30.81
CA LYS A 72 10.47 -0.75 -30.12
C LYS A 72 9.12 -1.18 -30.71
N GLU A 73 8.18 -1.50 -29.83
CA GLU A 73 6.81 -1.76 -30.23
C GLU A 73 6.17 -0.51 -30.90
N PRO A 74 5.34 -0.69 -31.94
CA PRO A 74 4.59 0.41 -32.53
C PRO A 74 3.74 1.14 -31.50
N PHE A 75 3.77 2.47 -31.53
CA PHE A 75 3.09 3.31 -30.52
C PHE A 75 1.62 2.95 -30.29
N PHE A 76 0.85 2.74 -31.35
CA PHE A 76 -0.58 2.41 -31.24
C PHE A 76 -0.83 0.99 -30.70
N SER A 77 0.06 0.04 -30.95
CA SER A 77 0.00 -1.29 -30.32
C SER A 77 0.23 -1.16 -28.82
N PHE A 78 1.34 -0.53 -28.43
CA PHE A 78 1.63 -0.23 -27.02
C PHE A 78 0.49 0.53 -26.31
N LEU A 79 -0.07 1.54 -26.98
CA LEU A 79 -1.19 2.30 -26.42
C LEU A 79 -2.44 1.43 -26.24
N GLY A 80 -2.77 0.57 -27.21
CA GLY A 80 -3.89 -0.36 -27.13
C GLY A 80 -3.75 -1.35 -25.96
N ASP A 81 -2.58 -1.95 -25.84
CA ASP A 81 -2.29 -2.89 -24.75
C ASP A 81 -2.27 -2.21 -23.39
N SER A 82 -1.77 -0.97 -23.32
CA SER A 82 -1.78 -0.16 -22.10
C SER A 82 -3.21 0.18 -21.65
N ILE A 83 -4.10 0.53 -22.59
CA ILE A 83 -5.53 0.80 -22.29
C ILE A 83 -6.23 -0.46 -21.80
N LEU A 84 -6.01 -1.60 -22.45
CA LEU A 84 -6.58 -2.88 -22.03
C LEU A 84 -6.05 -3.31 -20.65
N GLY A 85 -4.76 -3.13 -20.41
CA GLY A 85 -4.13 -3.38 -19.12
C GLY A 85 -4.72 -2.51 -18.01
N ALA A 86 -4.90 -1.22 -18.26
CA ALA A 86 -5.53 -0.28 -17.33
C ALA A 86 -6.99 -0.69 -17.04
N GLY A 87 -7.76 -1.08 -18.06
CA GLY A 87 -9.13 -1.56 -17.89
C GLY A 87 -9.21 -2.81 -17.01
N LYS A 88 -8.32 -3.78 -17.22
CA LYS A 88 -8.22 -4.98 -16.36
C LYS A 88 -7.86 -4.61 -14.93
N LEU A 89 -6.92 -3.69 -14.74
CA LEU A 89 -6.51 -3.24 -13.41
C LEU A 89 -7.67 -2.58 -12.65
N ILE A 90 -8.44 -1.71 -13.31
CA ILE A 90 -9.64 -1.09 -12.72
C ILE A 90 -10.63 -2.16 -12.25
N LEU A 91 -10.94 -3.15 -13.09
CA LEU A 91 -11.85 -4.24 -12.73
C LEU A 91 -11.34 -5.05 -11.53
N ILE A 92 -10.05 -5.35 -11.49
CA ILE A 92 -9.41 -6.06 -10.36
C ILE A 92 -9.52 -5.22 -9.09
N ILE A 93 -9.20 -3.93 -9.13
CA ILE A 93 -9.30 -3.03 -7.97
C ILE A 93 -10.74 -2.99 -7.46
N VAL A 94 -11.73 -2.72 -8.33
CA VAL A 94 -13.14 -2.66 -7.95
C VAL A 94 -13.62 -3.98 -7.34
N ALA A 95 -13.30 -5.11 -7.98
CA ALA A 95 -13.68 -6.43 -7.47
C ALA A 95 -13.08 -6.71 -6.09
N ASN A 96 -11.79 -6.39 -5.88
CA ASN A 96 -11.14 -6.54 -4.57
C ASN A 96 -11.76 -5.62 -3.51
N VAL A 97 -11.99 -4.34 -3.84
CA VAL A 97 -12.64 -3.40 -2.90
C VAL A 97 -13.99 -3.95 -2.45
N VAL A 98 -14.85 -4.35 -3.39
CA VAL A 98 -16.18 -4.92 -3.08
C VAL A 98 -16.05 -6.17 -2.22
N ALA A 99 -15.16 -7.11 -2.61
CA ALA A 99 -15.00 -8.38 -1.89
C ALA A 99 -14.46 -8.16 -0.46
N PHE A 100 -13.43 -7.37 -0.28
CA PHE A 100 -12.80 -7.15 1.03
C PHE A 100 -13.67 -6.29 1.95
N VAL A 101 -14.35 -5.27 1.43
CA VAL A 101 -15.31 -4.48 2.24
C VAL A 101 -16.49 -5.35 2.68
N ALA A 102 -17.02 -6.20 1.79
CA ALA A 102 -18.09 -7.13 2.15
C ALA A 102 -17.62 -8.18 3.19
N LEU A 103 -16.42 -8.72 3.03
CA LEU A 103 -15.83 -9.68 3.97
C LEU A 103 -15.60 -9.02 5.33
N ALA A 104 -15.01 -7.82 5.37
CA ALA A 104 -14.82 -7.06 6.60
C ALA A 104 -16.15 -6.80 7.32
N ALA A 105 -17.16 -6.34 6.59
CA ALA A 105 -18.50 -6.10 7.14
C ALA A 105 -19.17 -7.40 7.66
N LEU A 106 -18.92 -8.55 7.02
CA LEU A 106 -19.40 -9.84 7.50
C LEU A 106 -18.72 -10.23 8.82
N ILE A 107 -17.39 -10.11 8.88
CA ILE A 107 -16.62 -10.41 10.09
C ILE A 107 -17.04 -9.48 11.23
N ASP A 108 -17.21 -8.18 10.96
CA ASP A 108 -17.64 -7.20 11.96
C ASP A 108 -19.03 -7.55 12.53
N LYS A 109 -19.96 -8.00 11.67
CA LYS A 109 -21.26 -8.49 12.15
C LYS A 109 -21.13 -9.69 13.08
N VAL A 110 -20.23 -10.61 12.77
CA VAL A 110 -19.95 -11.78 13.65
C VAL A 110 -19.30 -11.34 14.96
N LEU A 111 -18.32 -10.45 14.91
CA LEU A 111 -17.65 -9.90 16.11
C LEU A 111 -18.63 -9.13 17.00
N ALA A 112 -19.54 -8.36 16.41
CA ALA A 112 -20.56 -7.60 17.13
C ALA A 112 -21.58 -8.49 17.88
N LEU A 113 -21.69 -9.78 17.55
CA LEU A 113 -22.49 -10.74 18.31
C LEU A 113 -21.88 -11.00 19.71
N PHE A 114 -20.56 -10.92 19.82
CA PHE A 114 -19.86 -11.12 21.10
C PHE A 114 -19.76 -9.80 21.89
N TRP A 115 -19.48 -8.71 21.21
CA TRP A 115 -19.37 -7.39 21.82
C TRP A 115 -19.57 -6.30 20.76
N LYS A 116 -20.62 -5.48 20.92
CA LYS A 116 -21.05 -4.48 19.93
C LYS A 116 -19.94 -3.54 19.41
N PRO A 117 -19.00 -3.03 20.23
CA PRO A 117 -17.90 -2.19 19.74
C PRO A 117 -16.79 -2.95 19.02
N LEU A 118 -16.80 -4.28 19.00
CA LEU A 118 -15.73 -5.07 18.43
C LEU A 118 -15.86 -5.15 16.91
N SER A 119 -14.81 -4.71 16.22
CA SER A 119 -14.66 -4.78 14.76
C SER A 119 -13.22 -5.13 14.43
N LEU A 120 -12.97 -5.60 13.20
CA LEU A 120 -11.61 -5.82 12.71
C LEU A 120 -10.77 -4.54 12.78
N GLU A 121 -11.38 -3.42 12.43
CA GLU A 121 -10.73 -2.11 12.48
C GLU A 121 -10.32 -1.75 13.91
N SER A 122 -11.20 -2.01 14.90
CA SER A 122 -10.90 -1.72 16.29
C SER A 122 -9.80 -2.64 16.84
N ILE A 123 -9.79 -3.92 16.48
CA ILE A 123 -8.73 -4.86 16.86
C ILE A 123 -7.39 -4.42 16.31
N LEU A 124 -7.33 -4.15 14.99
CA LEU A 124 -6.10 -3.67 14.34
C LEU A 124 -5.75 -2.26 14.82
N GLY A 125 -6.74 -1.42 15.12
CA GLY A 125 -6.53 -0.10 15.72
C GLY A 125 -5.81 -0.19 17.07
N VAL A 126 -6.19 -1.13 17.93
CA VAL A 126 -5.46 -1.38 19.20
C VAL A 126 -4.01 -1.79 18.94
N ILE A 127 -3.78 -2.66 17.96
CA ILE A 127 -2.42 -3.10 17.58
C ILE A 127 -1.61 -1.93 17.01
N MET A 128 -2.24 -1.07 16.22
CA MET A 128 -1.59 0.08 15.58
C MET A 128 -1.42 1.28 16.52
N PHE A 129 -2.15 1.32 17.64
CA PHE A 129 -2.13 2.46 18.57
C PHE A 129 -0.74 2.83 19.10
N PRO A 130 0.12 1.89 19.56
CA PRO A 130 1.47 2.24 19.98
C PRO A 130 2.28 2.93 18.89
N PHE A 131 2.15 2.50 17.65
CA PHE A 131 2.85 3.06 16.51
C PHE A 131 2.32 4.46 16.16
N SER A 132 1.01 4.65 16.15
CA SER A 132 0.41 5.97 15.90
C SER A 132 0.76 6.98 16.99
N TRP A 133 0.84 6.54 18.25
CA TRP A 133 1.27 7.38 19.35
C TRP A 133 2.75 7.78 19.25
N LEU A 134 3.62 6.86 18.83
CA LEU A 134 5.05 7.14 18.57
C LEU A 134 5.27 8.13 17.42
N LEU A 135 4.27 8.39 16.58
CA LEU A 135 4.33 9.43 15.56
C LEU A 135 4.17 10.87 16.13
N GLY A 136 4.13 11.03 17.45
CA GLY A 136 4.11 12.33 18.12
C GLY A 136 2.73 12.93 18.33
N LEU A 137 1.66 12.16 18.17
CA LEU A 137 0.29 12.63 18.31
C LEU A 137 -0.20 12.56 19.77
N PRO A 138 -1.08 13.52 20.20
CA PRO A 138 -1.85 13.39 21.44
C PRO A 138 -2.69 12.10 21.42
N VAL A 139 -2.95 11.52 22.59
CA VAL A 139 -3.60 10.20 22.75
C VAL A 139 -4.90 10.06 21.96
N ASN A 140 -5.77 11.09 21.95
CA ASN A 140 -7.01 11.08 21.20
C ASN A 140 -6.77 11.02 19.69
N GLN A 141 -5.88 11.85 19.15
CA GLN A 141 -5.53 11.87 17.73
C GLN A 141 -4.77 10.59 17.33
N ALA A 142 -3.91 10.08 18.20
CA ALA A 142 -3.23 8.81 18.00
C ALA A 142 -4.23 7.65 17.89
N TRP A 143 -5.29 7.67 18.72
CA TRP A 143 -6.35 6.68 18.63
C TRP A 143 -7.12 6.76 17.30
N ASP A 144 -7.50 7.97 16.88
CA ASP A 144 -8.20 8.18 15.62
C ASP A 144 -7.33 7.75 14.42
N LEU A 145 -6.03 8.08 14.45
CA LEU A 145 -5.08 7.61 13.44
C LEU A 145 -4.97 6.09 13.43
N ALA A 146 -4.86 5.46 14.60
CA ALA A 146 -4.77 4.01 14.74
C ALA A 146 -5.98 3.27 14.16
N GLN A 147 -7.19 3.81 14.38
CA GLN A 147 -8.42 3.27 13.77
C GLN A 147 -8.39 3.37 12.23
N ASN A 148 -7.92 4.50 11.68
CA ASN A 148 -7.76 4.66 10.24
C ASN A 148 -6.65 3.77 9.68
N MET A 149 -5.57 3.53 10.42
CA MET A 149 -4.54 2.54 10.06
C MET A 149 -5.12 1.13 10.00
N GLY A 150 -5.88 0.72 11.03
CA GLY A 150 -6.57 -0.57 11.06
C GLY A 150 -7.55 -0.74 9.91
N MET A 151 -8.37 0.27 9.65
CA MET A 151 -9.31 0.31 8.53
C MET A 151 -8.60 0.14 7.18
N LYS A 152 -7.49 0.86 6.96
CA LYS A 152 -6.70 0.74 5.74
C LYS A 152 -6.20 -0.68 5.51
N LEU A 153 -5.72 -1.35 6.55
CA LEU A 153 -5.18 -2.71 6.44
C LEU A 153 -6.28 -3.72 6.07
N VAL A 154 -7.47 -3.56 6.65
CA VAL A 154 -8.61 -4.46 6.39
C VAL A 154 -9.24 -4.20 5.02
N THR A 155 -9.40 -2.94 4.67
CA THR A 155 -10.06 -2.52 3.44
C THR A 155 -9.05 -2.09 2.38
N ASN A 156 -8.83 -0.81 2.22
CA ASN A 156 -7.79 -0.19 1.41
C ASN A 156 -7.71 1.33 1.69
N GLU A 157 -6.76 1.98 1.03
CA GLU A 157 -6.51 3.42 1.14
C GLU A 157 -7.70 4.27 0.67
N PHE A 158 -8.40 3.88 -0.38
CA PHE A 158 -9.55 4.66 -0.91
C PHE A 158 -10.70 4.74 0.09
N VAL A 159 -10.97 3.66 0.82
CA VAL A 159 -12.02 3.65 1.85
C VAL A 159 -11.67 4.62 2.96
N VAL A 160 -10.42 4.63 3.42
CA VAL A 160 -9.97 5.58 4.46
C VAL A 160 -9.98 7.01 3.94
N MET A 161 -9.42 7.25 2.75
CA MET A 161 -9.44 8.58 2.11
C MET A 161 -10.86 9.11 1.98
N GLY A 162 -11.79 8.30 1.45
CA GLY A 162 -13.20 8.68 1.33
C GLY A 162 -13.87 9.01 2.65
N LYS A 163 -13.52 8.30 3.73
CA LYS A 163 -14.04 8.58 5.08
C LYS A 163 -13.55 9.91 5.63
N VAL A 164 -12.28 10.26 5.41
CA VAL A 164 -11.66 11.44 6.04
C VAL A 164 -11.71 12.70 5.16
N THR A 165 -12.01 12.58 3.86
CA THR A 165 -11.99 13.68 2.89
C THR A 165 -12.79 14.90 3.35
N ALA A 166 -13.96 14.72 3.95
CA ALA A 166 -14.80 15.82 4.39
C ALA A 166 -14.20 16.61 5.56
N ASP A 167 -13.46 15.94 6.42
CA ASP A 167 -12.97 16.49 7.69
C ASP A 167 -11.48 16.83 7.65
N ILE A 168 -10.72 16.28 6.69
CA ILE A 168 -9.25 16.39 6.62
C ILE A 168 -8.75 17.84 6.65
N ALA A 169 -9.52 18.78 6.07
CA ALA A 169 -9.18 20.20 6.06
C ALA A 169 -9.10 20.79 7.48
N HIS A 170 -9.88 20.25 8.42
CA HIS A 170 -9.99 20.72 9.80
C HIS A 170 -9.04 20.02 10.77
N TYR A 171 -8.31 18.98 10.30
CA TYR A 171 -7.35 18.28 11.13
C TYR A 171 -6.13 19.15 11.44
N PRO A 172 -5.54 19.01 12.65
CA PRO A 172 -4.22 19.60 12.93
C PRO A 172 -3.21 19.19 11.86
N GLU A 173 -2.31 20.11 11.51
CA GLU A 173 -1.42 19.93 10.35
C GLU A 173 -0.55 18.67 10.47
N HIS A 174 -0.02 18.39 11.66
CA HIS A 174 0.73 17.19 11.94
C HIS A 174 -0.08 15.90 11.70
N LEU A 175 -1.30 15.81 12.25
CA LEU A 175 -2.18 14.65 12.03
C LEU A 175 -2.52 14.50 10.55
N LYS A 176 -2.84 15.60 9.88
CA LYS A 176 -3.15 15.64 8.44
C LYS A 176 -2.00 15.08 7.60
N ALA A 177 -0.77 15.52 7.87
CA ALA A 177 0.43 15.07 7.17
C ALA A 177 0.70 13.58 7.40
N VAL A 178 0.75 13.15 8.66
CA VAL A 178 1.05 11.78 9.04
C VAL A 178 0.00 10.80 8.51
N LEU A 179 -1.29 11.12 8.65
CA LEU A 179 -2.39 10.31 8.12
C LEU A 179 -2.30 10.19 6.60
N THR A 180 -2.15 11.33 5.90
CA THR A 180 -2.09 11.33 4.43
C THR A 180 -0.95 10.48 3.92
N VAL A 181 0.25 10.62 4.50
CA VAL A 181 1.43 9.86 4.09
C VAL A 181 1.26 8.37 4.39
N PHE A 182 0.76 8.01 5.59
CA PHE A 182 0.50 6.62 5.95
C PHE A 182 -0.49 5.95 4.99
N VAL A 183 -1.55 6.66 4.62
CA VAL A 183 -2.59 6.12 3.74
C VAL A 183 -2.11 5.99 2.29
N THR A 184 -1.18 6.85 1.86
CA THR A 184 -0.61 6.84 0.50
C THR A 184 0.36 5.67 0.30
N SER A 185 -0.14 4.46 0.37
CA SER A 185 0.58 3.22 0.05
C SER A 185 -0.40 2.08 -0.15
N PHE A 186 -0.02 1.05 -0.89
CA PHE A 186 -0.88 -0.10 -1.18
C PHE A 186 -0.93 -1.17 -0.08
N ALA A 187 -0.28 -0.97 1.06
CA ALA A 187 -0.22 -1.96 2.13
C ALA A 187 -1.59 -2.23 2.75
N ASN A 188 -2.27 -3.27 2.25
CA ASN A 188 -3.54 -3.80 2.75
C ASN A 188 -3.71 -5.27 2.32
N PHE A 189 -4.70 -5.98 2.91
CA PHE A 189 -4.95 -7.39 2.59
C PHE A 189 -5.40 -7.60 1.13
N GLY A 190 -6.15 -6.66 0.54
CA GLY A 190 -6.58 -6.74 -0.85
C GLY A 190 -5.40 -6.72 -1.83
N THR A 191 -4.40 -5.91 -1.54
CA THR A 191 -3.18 -5.79 -2.36
C THR A 191 -2.35 -7.07 -2.36
N LEU A 192 -2.36 -7.86 -1.28
CA LEU A 192 -1.70 -9.17 -1.28
C LEU A 192 -2.18 -10.06 -2.44
N GLY A 193 -3.50 -10.14 -2.60
CA GLY A 193 -4.10 -10.92 -3.70
C GLY A 193 -3.71 -10.38 -5.08
N MET A 194 -3.65 -9.06 -5.24
CA MET A 194 -3.24 -8.42 -6.49
C MET A 194 -1.77 -8.71 -6.82
N ILE A 195 -0.86 -8.58 -5.85
CA ILE A 195 0.57 -8.83 -6.03
C ILE A 195 0.81 -10.30 -6.39
N ILE A 196 0.26 -11.24 -5.61
CA ILE A 196 0.40 -12.67 -5.89
C ILE A 196 -0.18 -13.01 -7.28
N GLY A 197 -1.31 -12.40 -7.64
CA GLY A 197 -1.92 -12.57 -8.97
C GLY A 197 -1.05 -12.01 -10.09
N ALA A 198 -0.41 -10.86 -9.91
CA ALA A 198 0.50 -10.27 -10.89
C ALA A 198 1.75 -11.13 -11.09
N PHE A 199 2.34 -11.62 -10.01
CA PHE A 199 3.52 -12.50 -10.08
C PHE A 199 3.25 -13.85 -10.75
N LYS A 200 2.01 -14.33 -10.81
CA LYS A 200 1.65 -15.52 -11.62
C LYS A 200 1.95 -15.34 -13.11
N GLY A 201 1.92 -14.11 -13.60
CA GLY A 201 2.25 -13.81 -15.00
C GLY A 201 3.73 -13.45 -15.24
N LEU A 202 4.48 -13.16 -14.18
CA LEU A 202 5.85 -12.67 -14.26
C LEU A 202 6.89 -13.67 -13.76
N ALA A 203 6.51 -14.56 -12.87
CA ALA A 203 7.40 -15.55 -12.24
C ALA A 203 6.94 -16.99 -12.56
N ASN A 204 7.85 -17.95 -12.41
CA ASN A 204 7.49 -19.36 -12.48
C ASN A 204 6.59 -19.75 -11.28
N LYS A 205 5.99 -20.95 -11.37
CA LYS A 205 5.06 -21.41 -10.33
C LYS A 205 5.72 -21.54 -8.95
N GLU A 206 6.94 -22.02 -8.90
CA GLU A 206 7.68 -22.26 -7.65
C GLU A 206 7.96 -20.94 -6.92
N ASP A 207 8.43 -19.93 -7.65
CA ASP A 207 8.65 -18.58 -7.11
C ASP A 207 7.35 -17.94 -6.64
N ASN A 208 6.26 -18.10 -7.38
CA ASN A 208 4.96 -17.54 -6.98
C ASN A 208 4.40 -18.24 -5.74
N ASP A 209 4.55 -19.56 -5.62
CA ASP A 209 4.16 -20.32 -4.43
C ASP A 209 5.02 -19.92 -3.22
N TYR A 210 6.31 -19.62 -3.44
CA TYR A 210 7.20 -19.10 -2.41
C TYR A 210 6.77 -17.69 -1.93
N ILE A 211 6.42 -16.78 -2.83
CA ILE A 211 5.85 -15.46 -2.49
C ILE A 211 4.57 -15.64 -1.69
N ALA A 212 3.65 -16.49 -2.15
CA ALA A 212 2.38 -16.74 -1.49
C ALA A 212 2.53 -17.36 -0.08
N SER A 213 3.59 -18.14 0.16
CA SER A 213 3.89 -18.69 1.49
C SER A 213 4.48 -17.65 2.45
N ASN A 214 4.97 -16.51 1.93
CA ASN A 214 5.62 -15.44 2.69
C ASN A 214 4.78 -14.16 2.80
N ILE A 215 3.45 -14.27 2.77
CA ILE A 215 2.53 -13.11 2.82
C ILE A 215 2.73 -12.24 4.07
N GLY A 216 3.16 -12.83 5.18
CA GLY A 216 3.49 -12.09 6.41
C GLY A 216 4.61 -11.07 6.20
N TYR A 217 5.65 -11.43 5.43
CA TYR A 217 6.74 -10.52 5.07
C TYR A 217 6.26 -9.40 4.14
N LEU A 218 5.39 -9.72 3.18
CA LEU A 218 4.81 -8.72 2.28
C LEU A 218 4.04 -7.67 3.08
N LEU A 219 3.12 -8.11 3.92
CA LEU A 219 2.29 -7.20 4.72
C LEU A 219 3.14 -6.38 5.70
N LEU A 220 4.06 -7.04 6.41
CA LEU A 220 4.95 -6.39 7.37
C LEU A 220 5.81 -5.32 6.70
N SER A 221 6.41 -5.62 5.54
CA SER A 221 7.21 -4.64 4.80
C SER A 221 6.38 -3.41 4.42
N GLY A 222 5.18 -3.61 3.89
CA GLY A 222 4.28 -2.51 3.53
C GLY A 222 3.84 -1.65 4.72
N ILE A 223 3.53 -2.27 5.87
CA ILE A 223 3.20 -1.56 7.11
C ILE A 223 4.41 -0.74 7.60
N LEU A 224 5.59 -1.34 7.64
CA LEU A 224 6.81 -0.66 8.09
C LEU A 224 7.15 0.53 7.19
N VAL A 225 7.05 0.38 5.88
CA VAL A 225 7.27 1.49 4.94
C VAL A 225 6.27 2.61 5.17
N SER A 226 4.99 2.29 5.36
CA SER A 226 3.95 3.29 5.64
C SER A 226 4.23 4.05 6.94
N LEU A 227 4.63 3.33 8.00
CA LEU A 227 4.99 3.91 9.30
C LEU A 227 6.24 4.77 9.22
N LEU A 228 7.31 4.27 8.58
CA LEU A 228 8.56 5.02 8.40
C LEU A 228 8.33 6.30 7.60
N SER A 229 7.55 6.23 6.52
CA SER A 229 7.26 7.39 5.69
C SER A 229 6.43 8.44 6.45
N ALA A 230 5.42 8.00 7.20
CA ALA A 230 4.63 8.87 8.06
C ALA A 230 5.48 9.51 9.18
N ALA A 231 6.37 8.73 9.81
CA ALA A 231 7.30 9.23 10.81
C ALA A 231 8.27 10.27 10.23
N PHE A 232 8.80 9.99 9.04
CA PHE A 232 9.72 10.92 8.35
C PHE A 232 9.07 12.28 8.09
N VAL A 233 7.85 12.29 7.55
CA VAL A 233 7.12 13.54 7.32
C VAL A 233 6.71 14.19 8.63
N GLY A 234 6.28 13.41 9.62
CA GLY A 234 5.92 13.88 10.95
C GLY A 234 7.04 14.60 11.69
N LEU A 235 8.31 14.32 11.40
CA LEU A 235 9.44 15.03 11.98
C LEU A 235 9.55 16.50 11.52
N PHE A 236 8.98 16.85 10.37
CA PHE A 236 9.13 18.18 9.76
C PHE A 236 7.82 18.98 9.75
N VAL A 237 6.69 18.38 10.07
CA VAL A 237 5.38 19.02 10.05
C VAL A 237 4.77 18.99 11.44
N TRP A 238 4.68 20.16 12.10
CA TRP A 238 4.10 20.34 13.43
C TRP A 238 3.05 21.44 13.44
#